data_bf2d43287b4bbab4b0986f5a87a072df
#
_entry.id   bf2d43287b4bbab4b0986f5a87a072df
#
_cell.length_a   1.000
_cell.length_b   1.000
_cell.length_c   1.000
_cell.angle_alpha   90.00
_cell.angle_beta   90.00
_cell.angle_gamma   90.00
#
_symmetry.space_group_name_H-M   'P 1'
#
loop_
_entity.id
_entity.type
_entity.pdbx_description
1 polymer ?
#
loop_
_entity_poly.entity_id
_entity_poly.type
_entity_poly.pdbx_seq_one_letter_code
_entity_poly.pdbx_strand_id
1 'polypeptide(L)'
;AYAQYDFSFGLTAKATFSYNYTNSRFDGYQYAYQIYTYDKEKDTYNGTPAVGRWRSQIDRSVPARYMQLQLNYAKQIKNHNISAVLGYEASDYDWTKKTYGTEPSTDYLPLLQFDELNSFGDEWSYEARAGWIGRINYDFAHKYLVELLARYDGSYLYAANNRWGFFPGVSIGWRISEEKFFEKLRPVVDDLKIRASIGQTGTEKDVKLFDYLSGYTWNNGNAVLDGELVTGLNQRGLPITNLSWTKNTTSNIGFDLTMFNNRLKITADAFRKDITGVPAARYDVLLPSEVGYSLPNENLNKQAYIGAEGMVTWTDHIGDLNYTVSGNFTFSRYKSIETYKPRFNNSWDEYRNSAEGRWGGIYWGYQVIGQFQSEEEIRNYPVNLDGNNNRTLLPGDFIYKDVNGDGIINGMDERPIGYPEGWAPIMSFGGNIGLQWKGIDLNIDLSGGAMQGWRQ
;
A
#
# COMPACT_ATOMS: atom_id res chain seq x y z
N ALA A 1 31.54 2.65 6.27
CA ALA A 1 32.46 3.35 7.20
C ALA A 1 31.73 4.52 7.86
N TYR A 2 32.12 4.85 9.09
CA TYR A 2 31.65 6.06 9.76
C TYR A 2 32.77 6.68 10.58
N ALA A 3 32.66 7.98 10.82
CA ALA A 3 33.48 8.72 11.75
C ALA A 3 32.55 9.50 12.70
N GLN A 4 32.89 9.56 13.99
CA GLN A 4 32.13 10.26 15.01
C GLN A 4 33.07 11.04 15.91
N TYR A 5 32.63 12.21 16.30
CA TYR A 5 33.33 13.03 17.28
C TYR A 5 32.35 13.59 18.31
N ASP A 6 32.62 13.34 19.57
CA ASP A 6 31.80 13.78 20.71
C ASP A 6 32.45 14.99 21.40
N PHE A 7 31.76 16.14 21.34
CA PHE A 7 32.17 17.35 21.98
C PHE A 7 31.75 17.37 23.47
N SER A 8 32.54 17.95 24.31
CA SER A 8 32.31 18.00 25.78
C SER A 8 31.04 18.73 26.22
N PHE A 9 30.43 19.53 25.34
CA PHE A 9 29.23 20.31 25.65
C PHE A 9 27.91 19.63 25.21
N GLY A 10 27.97 18.36 24.84
CA GLY A 10 26.77 17.55 24.50
C GLY A 10 26.40 17.50 23.01
N LEU A 11 27.29 17.98 22.13
CA LEU A 11 27.16 17.85 20.68
C LEU A 11 27.95 16.63 20.21
N THR A 12 27.35 15.83 19.32
CA THR A 12 28.01 14.74 18.59
C THR A 12 27.89 15.02 17.10
N ALA A 13 29.01 15.00 16.38
CA ALA A 13 29.05 15.06 14.93
C ALA A 13 29.36 13.67 14.37
N LYS A 14 28.57 13.19 13.41
CA LYS A 14 28.76 11.89 12.78
C LYS A 14 28.68 12.01 11.25
N ALA A 15 29.65 11.40 10.57
CA ALA A 15 29.65 11.23 9.13
C ALA A 15 29.61 9.73 8.81
N THR A 16 28.69 9.31 7.96
CA THR A 16 28.53 7.92 7.53
C THR A 16 28.62 7.86 6.01
N PHE A 17 29.38 6.89 5.51
CA PHE A 17 29.41 6.52 4.09
C PHE A 17 29.21 5.02 3.96
N SER A 18 28.30 4.63 3.07
CA SER A 18 28.05 3.22 2.74
C SER A 18 28.11 3.02 1.22
N TYR A 19 28.79 1.96 0.83
CA TYR A 19 28.78 1.46 -0.53
C TYR A 19 28.37 0.00 -0.48
N ASN A 20 27.26 -0.32 -1.13
CA ASN A 20 26.76 -1.68 -1.28
C ASN A 20 26.76 -2.04 -2.76
N TYR A 21 27.26 -3.23 -3.06
CA TYR A 21 27.21 -3.79 -4.39
C TYR A 21 26.49 -5.13 -4.32
N THR A 22 25.34 -5.21 -4.94
CA THR A 22 24.56 -6.45 -5.03
C THR A 22 24.64 -6.96 -6.46
N ASN A 23 25.09 -8.18 -6.63
CA ASN A 23 25.04 -8.88 -7.89
C ASN A 23 24.21 -10.15 -7.69
N SER A 24 23.21 -10.34 -8.53
CA SER A 24 22.36 -11.53 -8.51
C SER A 24 22.24 -12.13 -9.88
N ARG A 25 22.29 -13.44 -9.94
CA ARG A 25 22.07 -14.21 -11.14
C ARG A 25 20.94 -15.19 -10.89
N PHE A 26 19.99 -15.22 -11.79
CA PHE A 26 18.93 -16.20 -11.83
C PHE A 26 19.09 -17.03 -13.11
N ASP A 27 19.09 -18.35 -12.97
CA ASP A 27 19.08 -19.30 -14.05
C ASP A 27 17.81 -20.14 -13.94
N GLY A 28 16.94 -20.05 -14.96
CA GLY A 28 15.70 -20.82 -15.06
C GLY A 28 15.68 -21.65 -16.32
N TYR A 29 15.09 -22.82 -16.26
CA TYR A 29 14.85 -23.67 -17.42
C TYR A 29 13.59 -24.51 -17.25
N GLN A 30 13.02 -24.95 -18.37
CA GLN A 30 11.90 -25.85 -18.43
C GLN A 30 12.18 -26.94 -19.45
N TYR A 31 11.94 -28.18 -19.07
CA TYR A 31 11.93 -29.32 -19.98
C TYR A 31 10.64 -29.32 -20.80
N ALA A 32 10.68 -29.95 -21.98
CA ALA A 32 9.47 -30.19 -22.73
C ALA A 32 8.55 -31.19 -21.98
N TYR A 33 7.28 -30.88 -21.89
CA TYR A 33 6.30 -31.78 -21.31
C TYR A 33 4.94 -31.64 -22.00
N GLN A 34 4.11 -32.64 -21.85
CA GLN A 34 2.77 -32.63 -22.37
C GLN A 34 1.77 -32.87 -21.25
N ILE A 35 0.70 -32.06 -21.23
CA ILE A 35 -0.40 -32.20 -20.29
C ILE A 35 -1.53 -32.98 -21.00
N TYR A 36 -2.18 -33.87 -20.29
CA TYR A 36 -3.32 -34.62 -20.77
C TYR A 36 -4.54 -34.25 -19.94
N THR A 37 -5.66 -34.00 -20.65
CA THR A 37 -6.98 -33.81 -20.02
C THR A 37 -7.77 -35.11 -20.22
N TYR A 38 -8.29 -35.64 -19.12
CA TYR A 38 -9.13 -36.83 -19.17
C TYR A 38 -10.55 -36.48 -19.64
N ASP A 39 -10.99 -37.09 -20.72
CA ASP A 39 -12.36 -37.04 -21.23
C ASP A 39 -13.15 -38.23 -20.65
N LYS A 40 -13.99 -37.93 -19.66
CA LYS A 40 -14.77 -38.93 -18.93
C LYS A 40 -15.83 -39.64 -19.80
N GLU A 41 -16.35 -38.96 -20.83
CA GLU A 41 -17.39 -39.54 -21.70
C GLU A 41 -16.81 -40.56 -22.69
N LYS A 42 -15.57 -40.33 -23.12
CA LYS A 42 -14.89 -41.19 -24.08
C LYS A 42 -13.88 -42.12 -23.44
N ASP A 43 -13.68 -42.02 -22.13
CA ASP A 43 -12.63 -42.75 -21.40
C ASP A 43 -11.24 -42.63 -22.05
N THR A 44 -10.88 -41.41 -22.46
CA THR A 44 -9.64 -41.14 -23.19
C THR A 44 -8.89 -39.96 -22.60
N TYR A 45 -7.56 -39.97 -22.75
CA TYR A 45 -6.71 -38.85 -22.42
C TYR A 45 -6.41 -38.04 -23.68
N ASN A 46 -6.86 -36.82 -23.74
CA ASN A 46 -6.58 -35.88 -24.82
C ASN A 46 -5.35 -35.05 -24.47
N GLY A 47 -4.28 -35.17 -25.23
CA GLY A 47 -3.08 -34.37 -25.06
C GLY A 47 -3.32 -32.95 -25.53
N THR A 48 -2.92 -31.98 -24.70
CA THR A 48 -2.77 -30.59 -25.13
C THR A 48 -1.50 -30.44 -25.96
N PRO A 49 -1.33 -29.33 -26.72
CA PRO A 49 -0.04 -29.04 -27.34
C PRO A 49 1.09 -29.13 -26.32
N ALA A 50 2.21 -29.75 -26.69
CA ALA A 50 3.36 -29.89 -25.82
C ALA A 50 3.86 -28.50 -25.41
N VAL A 51 4.17 -28.32 -24.13
CA VAL A 51 4.86 -27.12 -23.64
C VAL A 51 6.31 -27.22 -24.05
N GLY A 52 6.80 -26.19 -24.74
CA GLY A 52 8.16 -26.14 -25.26
C GLY A 52 9.23 -25.99 -24.17
N ARG A 53 10.46 -26.22 -24.56
CA ARG A 53 11.62 -25.94 -23.73
C ARG A 53 11.86 -24.44 -23.66
N TRP A 54 12.32 -23.96 -22.53
CA TRP A 54 12.87 -22.62 -22.43
C TRP A 54 14.00 -22.59 -21.41
N ARG A 55 14.89 -21.64 -21.60
CA ARG A 55 15.90 -21.29 -20.63
C ARG A 55 16.01 -19.78 -20.55
N SER A 56 16.14 -19.26 -19.35
CA SER A 56 16.35 -17.84 -19.09
C SER A 56 17.48 -17.65 -18.09
N GLN A 57 18.34 -16.70 -18.39
CA GLN A 57 19.32 -16.18 -17.44
C GLN A 57 19.04 -14.70 -17.23
N ILE A 58 19.02 -14.28 -15.98
CA ILE A 58 18.87 -12.88 -15.60
C ILE A 58 20.06 -12.49 -14.72
N ASP A 59 20.87 -11.58 -15.21
CA ASP A 59 21.97 -10.98 -14.46
C ASP A 59 21.56 -9.56 -14.03
N ARG A 60 21.60 -9.30 -12.73
CA ARG A 60 21.27 -8.00 -12.15
C ARG A 60 22.43 -7.50 -11.30
N SER A 61 22.80 -6.24 -11.51
CA SER A 61 23.85 -5.55 -10.78
C SER A 61 23.30 -4.24 -10.21
N VAL A 62 23.52 -4.01 -8.92
CA VAL A 62 22.98 -2.85 -8.19
C VAL A 62 24.07 -2.26 -7.29
N PRO A 63 24.93 -1.35 -7.80
CA PRO A 63 25.72 -0.47 -6.95
C PRO A 63 24.83 0.56 -6.26
N ALA A 64 24.97 0.70 -4.96
CA ALA A 64 24.24 1.65 -4.13
C ALA A 64 25.21 2.43 -3.23
N ARG A 65 25.08 3.75 -3.23
CA ARG A 65 25.86 4.68 -2.41
C ARG A 65 24.95 5.43 -1.46
N TYR A 66 25.41 5.60 -0.23
CA TYR A 66 24.71 6.35 0.79
C TYR A 66 25.71 7.20 1.57
N MET A 67 25.37 8.45 1.77
CA MET A 67 26.12 9.39 2.60
C MET A 67 25.17 10.07 3.59
N GLN A 68 25.61 10.20 4.84
CA GLN A 68 24.88 10.95 5.86
C GLN A 68 25.86 11.77 6.69
N LEU A 69 25.52 13.05 6.90
CA LEU A 69 26.14 13.93 7.88
C LEU A 69 25.10 14.24 8.95
N GLN A 70 25.44 14.08 10.22
CA GLN A 70 24.48 14.21 11.31
C GLN A 70 25.13 14.94 12.49
N LEU A 71 24.39 15.89 13.04
CA LEU A 71 24.68 16.56 14.30
C LEU A 71 23.61 16.18 15.31
N ASN A 72 24.01 15.70 16.47
CA ASN A 72 23.12 15.37 17.58
C ASN A 72 23.51 16.22 18.76
N TYR A 73 22.53 16.82 19.41
CA TYR A 73 22.71 17.58 20.62
C TYR A 73 21.76 17.06 21.69
N ALA A 74 22.25 16.84 22.90
CA ALA A 74 21.43 16.45 24.04
C ALA A 74 21.90 17.13 25.28
N LYS A 75 20.99 17.75 26.04
CA LYS A 75 21.29 18.41 27.28
C LYS A 75 20.11 18.38 28.24
N GLN A 76 20.42 18.12 29.50
CA GLN A 76 19.50 18.29 30.62
C GLN A 76 19.88 19.52 31.43
N ILE A 77 18.90 20.38 31.67
CA ILE A 77 19.06 21.61 32.50
C ILE A 77 17.92 21.60 33.51
N LYS A 78 18.19 21.18 34.74
CA LYS A 78 17.17 20.99 35.80
C LYS A 78 16.06 20.05 35.27
N ASN A 79 14.84 20.58 35.15
CA ASN A 79 13.65 19.84 34.70
C ASN A 79 13.44 19.94 33.19
N HIS A 80 14.36 20.51 32.44
CA HIS A 80 14.27 20.65 30.99
C HIS A 80 15.22 19.66 30.33
N ASN A 81 14.68 18.76 29.53
CA ASN A 81 15.46 17.86 28.69
C ASN A 81 15.26 18.28 27.23
N ILE A 82 16.34 18.56 26.55
CA ILE A 82 16.34 18.99 25.15
C ILE A 82 17.21 18.02 24.37
N SER A 83 16.69 17.48 23.28
CA SER A 83 17.51 16.82 22.27
C SER A 83 17.17 17.32 20.88
N ALA A 84 18.20 17.48 20.06
CA ALA A 84 18.06 17.96 18.69
C ALA A 84 18.91 17.12 17.74
N VAL A 85 18.41 16.91 16.55
CA VAL A 85 19.12 16.27 15.44
C VAL A 85 19.00 17.17 14.23
N LEU A 86 20.13 17.41 13.56
CA LEU A 86 20.18 18.01 12.23
C LEU A 86 21.00 17.07 11.35
N GLY A 87 20.43 16.66 10.24
CA GLY A 87 21.09 15.74 9.32
C GLY A 87 20.93 16.14 7.87
N TYR A 88 21.90 15.76 7.07
CA TYR A 88 21.81 15.73 5.62
C TYR A 88 22.11 14.32 5.15
N GLU A 89 21.28 13.78 4.28
CA GLU A 89 21.50 12.48 3.67
C GLU A 89 21.37 12.55 2.15
N ALA A 90 22.16 11.74 1.49
CA ALA A 90 22.09 11.56 0.04
C ALA A 90 22.28 10.08 -0.28
N SER A 91 21.50 9.57 -1.20
CA SER A 91 21.62 8.21 -1.70
C SER A 91 21.41 8.18 -3.20
N ASP A 92 22.13 7.31 -3.85
CA ASP A 92 21.88 6.95 -5.23
C ASP A 92 22.14 5.47 -5.44
N TYR A 93 21.41 4.89 -6.37
CA TYR A 93 21.73 3.59 -6.93
C TYR A 93 21.36 3.57 -8.41
N ASP A 94 22.19 2.91 -9.18
CA ASP A 94 21.86 2.58 -10.53
C ASP A 94 21.85 1.05 -10.67
N TRP A 95 20.89 0.50 -11.35
CA TRP A 95 20.85 -0.92 -11.58
C TRP A 95 20.75 -1.24 -13.05
N THR A 96 21.45 -2.29 -13.41
CA THR A 96 21.36 -2.90 -14.72
C THR A 96 20.77 -4.29 -14.60
N LYS A 97 19.95 -4.67 -15.56
CA LYS A 97 19.39 -6.01 -15.66
C LYS A 97 19.50 -6.49 -17.10
N LYS A 98 20.22 -7.59 -17.28
CA LYS A 98 20.34 -8.29 -18.56
C LYS A 98 19.58 -9.58 -18.51
N THR A 99 18.74 -9.80 -19.51
CA THR A 99 17.91 -11.00 -19.63
C THR A 99 18.28 -11.68 -20.94
N TYR A 100 18.56 -12.97 -20.85
CA TYR A 100 18.85 -13.83 -21.99
C TYR A 100 17.83 -14.95 -22.01
N GLY A 101 17.16 -15.19 -23.12
CA GLY A 101 16.22 -16.29 -23.30
C GLY A 101 16.59 -17.11 -24.51
N THR A 102 16.51 -18.41 -24.37
CA THR A 102 16.75 -19.39 -25.42
C THR A 102 15.69 -20.47 -25.45
N GLU A 103 15.55 -21.12 -26.57
CA GLU A 103 14.70 -22.30 -26.74
C GLU A 103 15.60 -23.50 -27.11
N PRO A 104 16.04 -24.28 -26.10
CA PRO A 104 16.98 -25.38 -26.30
C PRO A 104 16.41 -26.47 -27.21
N SER A 105 17.22 -27.03 -28.06
CA SER A 105 16.84 -28.14 -28.93
C SER A 105 16.67 -29.48 -28.17
N THR A 106 17.31 -29.61 -27.01
CA THR A 106 17.26 -30.83 -26.19
C THR A 106 17.12 -30.51 -24.69
N ASP A 107 16.67 -31.49 -23.90
CA ASP A 107 16.59 -31.37 -22.44
C ASP A 107 17.95 -31.57 -21.72
N TYR A 108 19.01 -31.97 -22.45
CA TYR A 108 20.30 -32.40 -21.88
C TYR A 108 21.39 -31.32 -21.85
N LEU A 109 21.16 -30.17 -22.50
CA LEU A 109 22.12 -29.09 -22.59
C LEU A 109 21.68 -27.84 -21.85
N PRO A 110 21.94 -27.74 -20.54
CA PRO A 110 21.49 -26.61 -19.73
C PRO A 110 22.39 -25.36 -19.83
N LEU A 111 23.15 -25.18 -20.92
CA LEU A 111 24.06 -24.05 -21.10
C LEU A 111 23.54 -23.12 -22.22
N LEU A 112 23.51 -21.81 -21.96
CA LEU A 112 23.11 -20.80 -22.94
C LEU A 112 23.98 -20.80 -24.21
N GLN A 113 25.24 -21.12 -24.06
CA GLN A 113 26.23 -21.03 -25.15
C GLN A 113 25.95 -21.93 -26.35
N PHE A 114 25.12 -22.95 -26.20
CA PHE A 114 24.76 -23.90 -27.25
C PHE A 114 23.41 -23.64 -27.92
N ASP A 115 22.70 -22.64 -27.42
CA ASP A 115 21.36 -22.31 -27.89
C ASP A 115 21.39 -21.00 -28.67
N GLU A 116 20.50 -20.88 -29.66
CA GLU A 116 20.24 -19.61 -30.33
C GLU A 116 19.47 -18.69 -29.37
N LEU A 117 19.92 -17.43 -29.21
CA LEU A 117 19.20 -16.44 -28.43
C LEU A 117 17.92 -16.03 -29.16
N ASN A 118 16.77 -16.32 -28.57
CA ASN A 118 15.46 -15.93 -29.09
C ASN A 118 14.87 -14.72 -28.38
N SER A 119 15.42 -14.35 -27.22
CA SER A 119 15.08 -13.10 -26.55
C SER A 119 16.29 -12.49 -25.82
N PHE A 120 16.40 -11.19 -25.87
CA PHE A 120 17.41 -10.42 -25.16
C PHE A 120 16.78 -9.17 -24.58
N GLY A 121 17.07 -8.86 -23.31
CA GLY A 121 16.69 -7.64 -22.64
C GLY A 121 17.90 -6.97 -21.99
N ASP A 122 18.00 -5.67 -22.16
CA ASP A 122 18.98 -4.82 -21.47
C ASP A 122 18.23 -3.63 -20.87
N GLU A 123 18.11 -3.63 -19.55
CA GLU A 123 17.36 -2.63 -18.78
C GLU A 123 18.32 -1.88 -17.87
N TRP A 124 18.09 -0.59 -17.76
CA TRP A 124 18.82 0.28 -16.84
C TRP A 124 17.86 1.21 -16.13
N SER A 125 18.12 1.47 -14.86
CA SER A 125 17.40 2.47 -14.08
C SER A 125 18.34 3.13 -13.07
N TYR A 126 18.08 4.39 -12.79
CA TYR A 126 18.84 5.21 -11.87
C TYR A 126 17.90 5.87 -10.86
N GLU A 127 18.30 5.89 -9.59
CA GLU A 127 17.58 6.62 -8.55
C GLU A 127 18.54 7.45 -7.73
N ALA A 128 18.14 8.67 -7.40
CA ALA A 128 18.90 9.56 -6.53
C ALA A 128 17.96 10.39 -5.66
N ARG A 129 18.26 10.46 -4.38
CA ARG A 129 17.53 11.26 -3.40
C ARG A 129 18.51 11.97 -2.49
N ALA A 130 18.11 13.17 -2.04
CA ALA A 130 18.84 13.89 -1.01
C ALA A 130 17.86 14.61 -0.12
N GLY A 131 18.20 14.79 1.16
CA GLY A 131 17.30 15.45 2.10
C GLY A 131 17.97 15.99 3.33
N TRP A 132 17.35 17.02 3.88
CA TRP A 132 17.65 17.57 5.20
C TRP A 132 16.64 17.05 6.21
N ILE A 133 17.13 16.72 7.40
CA ILE A 133 16.33 16.20 8.52
C ILE A 133 16.60 17.09 9.72
N GLY A 134 15.54 17.64 10.30
CA GLY A 134 15.58 18.37 11.55
C GLY A 134 14.60 17.77 12.55
N ARG A 135 15.05 17.49 13.79
CA ARG A 135 14.19 17.01 14.87
C ARG A 135 14.60 17.68 16.17
N ILE A 136 13.63 18.16 16.93
CA ILE A 136 13.81 18.72 18.26
C ILE A 136 12.81 18.04 19.18
N ASN A 137 13.30 17.44 20.27
CA ASN A 137 12.48 16.93 21.36
C ASN A 137 12.71 17.81 22.58
N TYR A 138 11.63 18.18 23.22
CA TYR A 138 11.62 18.91 24.46
C TYR A 138 10.71 18.22 25.48
N ASP A 139 11.26 17.98 26.66
CA ASP A 139 10.56 17.40 27.80
C ASP A 139 10.72 18.33 29.00
N PHE A 140 9.62 18.75 29.55
CA PHE A 140 9.58 19.52 30.78
C PHE A 140 9.04 18.71 31.95
N ALA A 141 9.90 18.46 32.92
CA ALA A 141 9.59 17.75 34.18
C ALA A 141 8.98 16.35 33.94
N HIS A 142 9.23 15.71 32.81
CA HIS A 142 8.63 14.47 32.35
C HIS A 142 7.08 14.48 32.26
N LYS A 143 6.49 15.70 32.22
CA LYS A 143 5.05 15.92 32.13
C LYS A 143 4.60 16.38 30.76
N TYR A 144 5.30 17.35 30.21
CA TYR A 144 4.95 17.99 28.95
C TYR A 144 6.02 17.65 27.93
N LEU A 145 5.60 16.93 26.91
CA LEU A 145 6.47 16.41 25.86
C LEU A 145 6.10 17.09 24.54
N VAL A 146 7.09 17.61 23.84
CA VAL A 146 6.90 18.22 22.51
C VAL A 146 7.98 17.70 21.58
N GLU A 147 7.58 17.25 20.42
CA GLU A 147 8.50 16.92 19.32
C GLU A 147 8.16 17.77 18.10
N LEU A 148 9.18 18.38 17.51
CA LEU A 148 9.13 19.05 16.22
C LEU A 148 10.01 18.29 15.25
N LEU A 149 9.46 17.93 14.09
CA LEU A 149 10.13 17.25 13.01
C LEU A 149 9.98 18.05 11.73
N ALA A 150 11.04 18.12 10.92
CA ALA A 150 10.96 18.66 9.57
C ALA A 150 11.88 17.87 8.65
N ARG A 151 11.40 17.56 7.44
CA ARG A 151 12.19 17.02 6.34
C ARG A 151 12.07 17.92 5.13
N TYR A 152 13.17 18.08 4.42
CA TYR A 152 13.21 18.77 3.13
C TYR A 152 13.91 17.85 2.13
N ASP A 153 13.11 17.11 1.37
CA ASP A 153 13.56 15.99 0.53
C ASP A 153 13.48 16.34 -0.95
N GLY A 154 14.51 15.99 -1.70
CA GLY A 154 14.59 16.12 -3.14
C GLY A 154 14.64 14.77 -3.85
N SER A 155 13.86 14.63 -4.93
CA SER A 155 13.81 13.44 -5.76
C SER A 155 14.20 13.75 -7.21
N TYR A 156 14.96 12.86 -7.80
CA TYR A 156 15.36 12.90 -9.20
C TYR A 156 14.20 12.72 -10.19
N LEU A 157 13.05 12.17 -9.73
CA LEU A 157 11.88 11.89 -10.59
C LEU A 157 11.16 13.15 -11.05
N TYR A 158 11.35 14.27 -10.35
CA TYR A 158 10.63 15.51 -10.65
C TYR A 158 11.50 16.52 -11.38
N ALA A 159 10.85 17.36 -12.18
CA ALA A 159 11.50 18.53 -12.78
C ALA A 159 12.12 19.44 -11.72
N ALA A 160 13.16 20.19 -12.06
CA ALA A 160 13.97 20.95 -11.11
C ALA A 160 13.15 21.87 -10.19
N ASN A 161 12.09 22.51 -10.71
CA ASN A 161 11.23 23.42 -9.95
C ASN A 161 10.29 22.72 -8.96
N ASN A 162 10.00 21.42 -9.15
CA ASN A 162 9.05 20.62 -8.34
C ASN A 162 9.75 19.50 -7.58
N ARG A 163 11.09 19.47 -7.62
CA ARG A 163 11.90 18.37 -7.06
C ARG A 163 11.88 18.30 -5.54
N TRP A 164 11.84 19.45 -4.87
CA TRP A 164 11.97 19.52 -3.44
C TRP A 164 10.62 19.62 -2.74
N GLY A 165 10.42 18.82 -1.71
CA GLY A 165 9.23 18.81 -0.86
C GLY A 165 9.58 19.09 0.60
N PHE A 166 8.77 19.90 1.28
CA PHE A 166 8.89 20.16 2.71
C PHE A 166 7.80 19.41 3.47
N PHE A 167 8.22 18.65 4.50
CA PHE A 167 7.36 17.74 5.25
C PHE A 167 7.53 17.97 6.74
N PRO A 168 6.70 18.82 7.36
CA PRO A 168 6.74 19.10 8.79
C PRO A 168 5.98 18.05 9.61
N GLY A 169 6.32 17.96 10.90
CA GLY A 169 5.59 17.16 11.88
C GLY A 169 5.69 17.77 13.26
N VAL A 170 4.62 17.63 14.03
CA VAL A 170 4.51 18.03 15.43
C VAL A 170 3.85 16.94 16.24
N SER A 171 4.38 16.65 17.40
CA SER A 171 3.80 15.71 18.36
C SER A 171 3.85 16.35 19.76
N ILE A 172 2.76 16.18 20.51
CA ILE A 172 2.64 16.63 21.88
C ILE A 172 2.18 15.48 22.78
N GLY A 173 2.69 15.44 23.98
CA GLY A 173 2.29 14.47 25.00
C GLY A 173 2.15 15.15 26.36
N TRP A 174 1.10 14.77 27.09
CA TRP A 174 0.87 15.24 28.43
C TRP A 174 0.67 14.06 29.36
N ARG A 175 1.58 13.89 30.32
CA ARG A 175 1.46 12.88 31.38
C ARG A 175 0.63 13.47 32.52
N ILE A 176 -0.67 13.24 32.43
CA ILE A 176 -1.66 13.75 33.39
C ILE A 176 -1.41 13.16 34.78
N SER A 177 -0.95 11.90 34.84
CA SER A 177 -0.62 11.20 36.09
C SER A 177 0.44 11.91 36.94
N GLU A 178 1.28 12.76 36.30
CA GLU A 178 2.30 13.52 37.01
C GLU A 178 1.80 14.86 37.59
N GLU A 179 0.54 15.21 37.35
CA GLU A 179 -0.05 16.44 37.85
C GLU A 179 -0.49 16.32 39.33
N LYS A 180 -0.40 17.41 40.06
CA LYS A 180 -0.79 17.45 41.49
C LYS A 180 -2.26 17.10 41.71
N PHE A 181 -3.16 17.53 40.82
CA PHE A 181 -4.58 17.22 40.93
C PHE A 181 -4.88 15.73 40.75
N PHE A 182 -3.96 14.96 40.16
CA PHE A 182 -4.09 13.54 39.87
C PHE A 182 -3.70 12.65 41.07
N GLU A 183 -3.07 13.20 42.12
CA GLU A 183 -2.53 12.44 43.28
C GLU A 183 -3.55 11.51 43.91
N LYS A 184 -4.83 11.92 43.96
CA LYS A 184 -5.91 11.10 44.54
C LYS A 184 -6.21 9.83 43.72
N LEU A 185 -5.88 9.81 42.46
CA LEU A 185 -6.11 8.67 41.54
C LEU A 185 -4.89 7.75 41.41
N ARG A 186 -3.71 8.17 41.86
CA ARG A 186 -2.46 7.38 41.80
C ARG A 186 -2.52 5.99 42.45
N PRO A 187 -3.31 5.75 43.52
CA PRO A 187 -3.43 4.39 44.07
C PRO A 187 -4.05 3.39 43.09
N VAL A 188 -4.77 3.84 42.08
CA VAL A 188 -5.44 3.02 41.08
C VAL A 188 -4.82 3.18 39.69
N VAL A 189 -4.45 4.41 39.32
CA VAL A 189 -3.88 4.74 38.01
C VAL A 189 -2.40 5.07 38.20
N ASP A 190 -1.55 4.21 37.67
CA ASP A 190 -0.09 4.33 37.77
C ASP A 190 0.46 5.37 36.79
N ASP A 191 -0.03 5.35 35.55
CA ASP A 191 0.32 6.31 34.52
C ASP A 191 -0.84 6.58 33.55
N LEU A 192 -1.03 7.85 33.23
CA LEU A 192 -1.96 8.30 32.19
C LEU A 192 -1.28 9.37 31.35
N LYS A 193 -1.10 9.08 30.06
CA LYS A 193 -0.55 10.00 29.09
C LYS A 193 -1.52 10.16 27.94
N ILE A 194 -1.85 11.40 27.58
CA ILE A 194 -2.55 11.75 26.36
C ILE A 194 -1.54 12.24 25.34
N ARG A 195 -1.70 11.88 24.08
CA ARG A 195 -0.82 12.28 23.00
C ARG A 195 -1.61 12.68 21.76
N ALA A 196 -1.09 13.66 21.04
CA ALA A 196 -1.60 14.06 19.75
C ALA A 196 -0.45 14.39 18.81
N SER A 197 -0.62 14.08 17.53
CA SER A 197 0.38 14.39 16.53
C SER A 197 -0.27 14.72 15.18
N ILE A 198 0.44 15.54 14.41
CA ILE A 198 0.19 15.75 13.00
C ILE A 198 1.54 15.77 12.29
N GLY A 199 1.67 14.97 11.23
CA GLY A 199 2.92 14.88 10.47
C GLY A 199 2.65 14.66 9.00
N GLN A 200 3.55 15.17 8.17
CA GLN A 200 3.48 15.05 6.73
C GLN A 200 4.67 14.25 6.20
N THR A 201 4.40 13.38 5.20
CA THR A 201 5.42 12.68 4.41
C THR A 201 5.11 12.79 2.93
N GLY A 202 6.15 12.77 2.09
CA GLY A 202 6.02 12.73 0.64
C GLY A 202 6.14 11.30 0.10
N THR A 203 5.41 11.02 -0.99
CA THR A 203 5.60 9.81 -1.78
C THR A 203 5.69 10.14 -3.26
N GLU A 204 6.47 9.33 -3.99
CA GLU A 204 6.74 9.45 -5.44
C GLU A 204 5.84 8.49 -6.24
N LYS A 205 4.56 8.45 -5.89
CA LYS A 205 3.63 7.51 -6.52
C LYS A 205 3.34 7.88 -7.97
N ASP A 206 3.32 6.86 -8.83
CA ASP A 206 2.92 6.95 -10.24
C ASP A 206 3.77 7.92 -11.10
N VAL A 207 5.03 8.15 -10.71
CA VAL A 207 6.02 8.93 -11.46
C VAL A 207 7.13 8.00 -11.96
N LYS A 208 7.47 8.10 -13.24
CA LYS A 208 8.50 7.27 -13.85
C LYS A 208 9.76 8.08 -14.11
N LEU A 209 10.86 7.35 -14.27
CA LEU A 209 12.16 7.92 -14.62
C LEU A 209 12.06 8.79 -15.88
N PHE A 210 12.50 10.03 -15.77
CA PHE A 210 12.58 11.01 -16.86
C PHE A 210 11.25 11.39 -17.53
N ASP A 211 10.11 11.17 -16.86
CA ASP A 211 8.81 11.58 -17.40
C ASP A 211 8.68 13.09 -17.63
N TYR A 212 9.52 13.88 -16.95
CA TYR A 212 9.59 15.34 -17.13
C TYR A 212 10.41 15.78 -18.37
N LEU A 213 11.05 14.84 -19.08
CA LEU A 213 11.80 15.13 -20.32
C LEU A 213 10.99 14.73 -21.55
N SER A 214 11.16 15.51 -22.62
CA SER A 214 10.75 15.07 -23.95
C SER A 214 11.55 13.84 -24.36
N GLY A 215 10.92 12.91 -25.03
CA GLY A 215 11.58 11.68 -25.44
C GLY A 215 10.87 10.98 -26.58
N TYR A 216 11.52 9.96 -27.08
CA TYR A 216 11.00 9.09 -28.13
C TYR A 216 10.99 7.64 -27.67
N THR A 217 10.06 6.87 -28.20
CA THR A 217 10.00 5.41 -28.05
C THR A 217 10.54 4.77 -29.31
N TRP A 218 11.53 3.90 -29.17
CA TRP A 218 12.04 3.06 -30.23
C TRP A 218 11.16 1.85 -30.47
N ASN A 219 11.13 1.33 -31.66
CA ASN A 219 10.30 0.18 -32.08
C ASN A 219 8.78 0.41 -32.08
N ASN A 220 8.34 1.66 -32.08
CA ASN A 220 6.92 2.00 -31.93
C ASN A 220 6.46 2.90 -33.08
N GLY A 221 6.88 2.84 -34.21
CA GLY A 221 6.39 3.54 -35.38
C GLY A 221 6.63 2.63 -36.56
N ASN A 222 5.58 2.11 -37.06
CA ASN A 222 5.67 1.22 -38.19
C ASN A 222 5.32 1.97 -39.46
N ALA A 223 6.30 2.13 -40.34
CA ALA A 223 6.08 2.50 -41.71
C ALA A 223 6.35 1.28 -42.58
N VAL A 224 5.59 1.10 -43.63
CA VAL A 224 5.89 0.13 -44.67
C VAL A 224 6.59 0.87 -45.81
N LEU A 225 7.85 0.56 -46.04
CA LEU A 225 8.64 1.08 -47.13
C LEU A 225 9.01 -0.10 -48.04
N ASP A 226 8.67 0.00 -49.30
CA ASP A 226 8.92 -1.03 -50.32
C ASP A 226 8.39 -2.43 -49.93
N GLY A 227 7.26 -2.49 -49.23
CA GLY A 227 6.66 -3.73 -48.75
C GLY A 227 7.23 -4.31 -47.46
N GLU A 228 8.28 -3.71 -46.90
CA GLU A 228 8.94 -4.09 -45.67
C GLU A 228 8.50 -3.19 -44.51
N LEU A 229 8.25 -3.81 -43.32
CA LEU A 229 7.94 -3.09 -42.10
C LEU A 229 9.20 -2.44 -41.52
N VAL A 230 9.24 -1.12 -41.51
CA VAL A 230 10.37 -0.37 -40.97
C VAL A 230 10.06 0.13 -39.56
N THR A 231 10.97 -0.17 -38.67
CA THR A 231 10.91 0.30 -37.28
C THR A 231 11.27 1.77 -37.17
N GLY A 232 10.51 2.55 -36.46
CA GLY A 232 10.69 3.99 -36.34
C GLY A 232 10.73 4.50 -34.89
N LEU A 233 10.75 5.80 -34.78
CA LEU A 233 10.68 6.53 -33.51
C LEU A 233 9.32 7.23 -33.40
N ASN A 234 8.61 7.01 -32.27
CA ASN A 234 7.44 7.79 -31.95
C ASN A 234 7.72 8.68 -30.74
N GLN A 235 7.16 9.89 -30.78
CA GLN A 235 7.22 10.78 -29.63
C GLN A 235 6.51 10.12 -28.43
N ARG A 236 7.14 10.17 -27.25
CA ARG A 236 6.65 9.53 -26.03
C ARG A 236 5.42 10.22 -25.40
N GLY A 237 4.92 11.29 -26.00
CA GLY A 237 3.87 12.15 -25.48
C GLY A 237 4.43 13.43 -24.87
N LEU A 238 3.58 14.16 -24.16
CA LEU A 238 3.98 15.42 -23.53
C LEU A 238 4.82 15.17 -22.27
N PRO A 239 5.89 15.96 -22.03
CA PRO A 239 6.67 15.86 -20.80
C PRO A 239 5.82 16.26 -19.59
N ILE A 240 5.97 15.53 -18.50
CA ILE A 240 5.20 15.74 -17.26
C ILE A 240 6.01 16.65 -16.32
N THR A 241 5.94 17.95 -16.56
CA THR A 241 6.74 18.93 -15.81
C THR A 241 6.08 19.44 -14.53
N ASN A 242 4.76 19.24 -14.36
CA ASN A 242 3.96 19.81 -13.28
C ASN A 242 3.77 18.89 -12.09
N LEU A 243 4.16 17.61 -12.20
CA LEU A 243 4.06 16.70 -11.05
C LEU A 243 5.07 17.04 -9.96
N SER A 244 4.61 16.91 -8.75
CA SER A 244 5.37 17.01 -7.52
C SER A 244 4.96 15.90 -6.54
N TRP A 245 5.50 15.93 -5.36
CA TRP A 245 5.25 14.98 -4.30
C TRP A 245 3.76 14.82 -3.98
N THR A 246 3.30 13.59 -3.95
CA THR A 246 2.03 13.25 -3.30
C THR A 246 2.25 13.33 -1.79
N LYS A 247 1.44 14.11 -1.08
CA LYS A 247 1.60 14.37 0.36
C LYS A 247 0.67 13.51 1.18
N ASN A 248 1.22 12.83 2.19
CA ASN A 248 0.47 12.08 3.18
C ASN A 248 0.53 12.84 4.50
N THR A 249 -0.59 13.38 4.95
CA THR A 249 -0.73 14.06 6.24
C THR A 249 -1.47 13.14 7.20
N THR A 250 -0.80 12.70 8.25
CA THR A 250 -1.40 11.85 9.29
C THR A 250 -1.63 12.67 10.55
N SER A 251 -2.89 12.71 11.00
CA SER A 251 -3.30 13.25 12.30
C SER A 251 -3.67 12.08 13.19
N ASN A 252 -3.17 12.06 14.41
CA ASN A 252 -3.40 11.02 15.40
C ASN A 252 -3.69 11.64 16.75
N ILE A 253 -4.63 11.04 17.51
CA ILE A 253 -4.86 11.30 18.92
C ILE A 253 -4.96 9.97 19.65
N GLY A 254 -4.30 9.85 20.78
CA GLY A 254 -4.29 8.62 21.55
C GLY A 254 -4.00 8.84 23.02
N PHE A 255 -4.12 7.76 23.77
CA PHE A 255 -3.73 7.72 25.18
C PHE A 255 -3.06 6.39 25.55
N ASP A 256 -2.20 6.48 26.53
CA ASP A 256 -1.56 5.36 27.20
C ASP A 256 -1.98 5.38 28.67
N LEU A 257 -2.56 4.28 29.15
CA LEU A 257 -3.09 4.14 30.52
C LEU A 257 -2.51 2.89 31.15
N THR A 258 -1.94 3.04 32.35
CA THR A 258 -1.48 1.93 33.18
C THR A 258 -2.13 2.01 34.55
N MET A 259 -2.66 0.90 35.05
CA MET A 259 -3.43 0.84 36.29
C MET A 259 -3.08 -0.39 37.12
N PHE A 260 -3.46 -0.35 38.41
CA PHE A 260 -3.40 -1.45 39.37
C PHE A 260 -2.01 -2.03 39.57
N ASN A 261 -1.01 -1.15 39.82
CA ASN A 261 0.40 -1.53 39.95
C ASN A 261 0.93 -2.23 38.69
N ASN A 262 0.71 -1.62 37.52
CA ASN A 262 1.11 -2.09 36.18
C ASN A 262 0.44 -3.39 35.72
N ARG A 263 -0.64 -3.84 36.35
CA ARG A 263 -1.36 -5.03 35.89
C ARG A 263 -2.19 -4.80 34.65
N LEU A 264 -2.88 -3.67 34.56
CA LEU A 264 -3.68 -3.29 33.39
C LEU A 264 -2.94 -2.24 32.57
N LYS A 265 -2.77 -2.50 31.29
CA LYS A 265 -2.24 -1.55 30.30
C LYS A 265 -3.23 -1.41 29.15
N ILE A 266 -3.58 -0.16 28.81
CA ILE A 266 -4.46 0.17 27.69
C ILE A 266 -3.78 1.21 26.84
N THR A 267 -3.71 0.94 25.55
CA THR A 267 -3.29 1.92 24.53
C THR A 267 -4.39 2.03 23.49
N ALA A 268 -4.80 3.23 23.15
CA ALA A 268 -5.77 3.45 22.10
C ALA A 268 -5.44 4.70 21.28
N ASP A 269 -5.67 4.61 19.98
CA ASP A 269 -5.42 5.63 18.98
C ASP A 269 -6.59 5.77 18.02
N ALA A 270 -6.87 7.01 17.62
CA ALA A 270 -7.70 7.33 16.48
C ALA A 270 -6.88 8.17 15.50
N PHE A 271 -6.92 7.80 14.24
CA PHE A 271 -6.10 8.45 13.23
C PHE A 271 -6.87 8.75 11.94
N ARG A 272 -6.38 9.76 11.26
CA ARG A 272 -6.77 10.10 9.89
C ARG A 272 -5.52 10.40 9.08
N LYS A 273 -5.35 9.69 7.97
CA LYS A 273 -4.29 9.92 6.99
C LYS A 273 -4.89 10.46 5.71
N ASP A 274 -4.69 11.73 5.44
CA ASP A 274 -5.09 12.38 4.19
C ASP A 274 -3.95 12.27 3.18
N ILE A 275 -4.26 11.77 1.98
CA ILE A 275 -3.36 11.68 0.84
C ILE A 275 -3.80 12.70 -0.18
N THR A 276 -3.00 13.72 -0.42
CA THR A 276 -3.32 14.85 -1.30
C THR A 276 -2.34 14.93 -2.46
N GLY A 277 -2.80 15.44 -3.60
CA GLY A 277 -1.98 15.54 -4.79
C GLY A 277 -1.72 14.17 -5.45
N VAL A 278 -2.67 13.25 -5.38
CA VAL A 278 -2.56 11.97 -6.11
C VAL A 278 -2.67 12.27 -7.60
N PRO A 279 -1.73 11.77 -8.43
CA PRO A 279 -1.75 11.99 -9.86
C PRO A 279 -3.04 11.49 -10.51
N ALA A 280 -3.65 12.31 -11.34
CA ALA A 280 -4.85 11.98 -12.09
C ALA A 280 -4.93 12.74 -13.41
N ALA A 281 -5.67 12.19 -14.37
CA ALA A 281 -5.92 12.81 -15.65
C ALA A 281 -6.86 14.02 -15.51
N ARG A 282 -6.67 15.00 -16.37
CA ARG A 282 -7.58 16.16 -16.52
C ARG A 282 -8.75 15.80 -17.42
N TYR A 283 -9.90 15.58 -16.81
CA TYR A 283 -11.13 15.26 -17.55
C TYR A 283 -11.90 16.50 -18.04
N ASP A 284 -11.54 17.69 -17.56
CA ASP A 284 -12.18 18.96 -17.96
C ASP A 284 -11.63 19.53 -19.26
N VAL A 285 -10.51 19.01 -19.75
CA VAL A 285 -9.91 19.40 -21.02
C VAL A 285 -10.11 18.28 -22.04
N LEU A 286 -10.79 18.60 -23.12
CA LEU A 286 -10.95 17.68 -24.27
C LEU A 286 -9.86 17.98 -25.30
N LEU A 287 -9.03 16.96 -25.55
CA LEU A 287 -8.18 16.95 -26.72
C LEU A 287 -8.85 16.15 -27.83
N PRO A 288 -8.92 16.67 -29.06
CA PRO A 288 -9.31 15.87 -30.21
C PRO A 288 -8.37 14.69 -30.38
N SER A 289 -8.89 13.54 -30.81
CA SER A 289 -8.10 12.31 -31.03
C SER A 289 -6.99 12.51 -32.08
N GLU A 290 -7.17 13.44 -33.00
CA GLU A 290 -6.25 13.81 -34.05
C GLU A 290 -4.92 14.39 -33.54
N VAL A 291 -4.92 14.87 -32.27
CA VAL A 291 -3.69 15.35 -31.63
C VAL A 291 -2.72 14.19 -31.34
N GLY A 292 -3.22 12.96 -31.24
CA GLY A 292 -2.40 11.76 -31.13
C GLY A 292 -1.78 11.50 -29.74
N TYR A 293 -2.06 12.32 -28.71
CA TYR A 293 -1.62 12.10 -27.34
C TYR A 293 -2.63 12.65 -26.33
N SER A 294 -2.55 12.13 -25.10
CA SER A 294 -3.35 12.59 -23.96
C SER A 294 -2.59 13.63 -23.13
N LEU A 295 -3.33 14.42 -22.35
CA LEU A 295 -2.72 15.31 -21.37
C LEU A 295 -2.01 14.50 -20.28
N PRO A 296 -0.86 15.01 -19.77
CA PRO A 296 -0.19 14.38 -18.65
C PRO A 296 -1.04 14.48 -17.38
N ASN A 297 -0.79 13.53 -16.45
CA ASN A 297 -1.40 13.59 -15.13
C ASN A 297 -0.89 14.80 -14.34
N GLU A 298 -1.73 15.31 -13.46
CA GLU A 298 -1.43 16.37 -12.51
C GLU A 298 -1.79 15.93 -11.08
N ASN A 299 -1.26 16.60 -10.05
CA ASN A 299 -1.55 16.31 -8.64
C ASN A 299 -2.96 16.79 -8.22
N LEU A 300 -4.01 16.05 -8.53
CA LEU A 300 -5.40 16.52 -8.46
C LEU A 300 -6.25 15.82 -7.39
N ASN A 301 -6.14 14.50 -7.25
CA ASN A 301 -7.06 13.73 -6.40
C ASN A 301 -6.66 13.75 -4.92
N LYS A 302 -7.67 13.52 -4.05
CA LYS A 302 -7.50 13.39 -2.60
C LYS A 302 -8.17 12.13 -2.09
N GLN A 303 -7.51 11.49 -1.15
CA GLN A 303 -7.93 10.24 -0.53
C GLN A 303 -7.67 10.31 0.97
N ALA A 304 -8.39 9.52 1.76
CA ALA A 304 -8.12 9.40 3.19
C ALA A 304 -8.21 7.94 3.65
N TYR A 305 -7.42 7.61 4.66
CA TYR A 305 -7.60 6.44 5.51
C TYR A 305 -8.01 6.94 6.89
N ILE A 306 -9.10 6.40 7.42
CA ILE A 306 -9.65 6.78 8.73
C ILE A 306 -9.74 5.51 9.54
N GLY A 307 -9.22 5.55 10.77
CA GLY A 307 -9.16 4.36 11.56
C GLY A 307 -8.98 4.61 13.06
N ALA A 308 -9.06 3.51 13.79
CA ALA A 308 -8.77 3.44 15.20
C ALA A 308 -8.09 2.10 15.50
N GLU A 309 -7.21 2.11 16.50
CA GLU A 309 -6.55 0.92 16.98
C GLU A 309 -6.45 0.94 18.50
N GLY A 310 -6.38 -0.23 19.10
CA GLY A 310 -6.25 -0.33 20.52
C GLY A 310 -5.72 -1.68 20.97
N MET A 311 -5.11 -1.66 22.14
CA MET A 311 -4.61 -2.85 22.83
C MET A 311 -4.91 -2.74 24.32
N VAL A 312 -5.35 -3.85 24.91
CA VAL A 312 -5.54 -4.03 26.34
C VAL A 312 -4.74 -5.24 26.78
N THR A 313 -3.96 -5.09 27.84
CA THR A 313 -3.17 -6.18 28.42
C THR A 313 -3.40 -6.21 29.93
N TRP A 314 -3.75 -7.38 30.44
CA TRP A 314 -3.80 -7.67 31.85
C TRP A 314 -2.74 -8.70 32.22
N THR A 315 -1.90 -8.39 33.21
CA THR A 315 -0.86 -9.29 33.72
C THR A 315 -1.00 -9.40 35.22
N ASP A 316 -1.10 -10.61 35.74
CA ASP A 316 -1.20 -10.85 37.19
C ASP A 316 -0.68 -12.24 37.53
N HIS A 317 -0.74 -12.62 38.80
CA HIS A 317 -0.35 -13.93 39.29
C HIS A 317 -1.34 -14.47 40.36
N ILE A 318 -1.47 -15.76 40.39
CA ILE A 318 -2.25 -16.50 41.43
C ILE A 318 -1.32 -17.58 41.99
N GLY A 319 -0.74 -17.34 43.18
CA GLY A 319 0.29 -18.20 43.74
C GLY A 319 1.52 -18.25 42.79
N ASP A 320 1.88 -19.45 42.38
CA ASP A 320 3.01 -19.69 41.46
C ASP A 320 2.63 -19.55 39.95
N LEU A 321 1.36 -19.31 39.64
CA LEU A 321 0.88 -19.14 38.28
C LEU A 321 0.91 -17.65 37.88
N ASN A 322 1.78 -17.28 36.94
CA ASN A 322 1.73 -15.99 36.29
C ASN A 322 0.89 -16.11 35.02
N TYR A 323 0.03 -15.11 34.78
CA TYR A 323 -0.77 -15.08 33.55
C TYR A 323 -0.83 -13.69 32.93
N THR A 324 -0.89 -13.68 31.62
CA THR A 324 -1.09 -12.47 30.81
C THR A 324 -2.23 -12.73 29.82
N VAL A 325 -3.18 -11.82 29.78
CA VAL A 325 -4.25 -11.83 28.79
C VAL A 325 -4.21 -10.51 28.03
N SER A 326 -4.11 -10.56 26.72
CA SER A 326 -4.15 -9.36 25.90
C SER A 326 -5.13 -9.50 24.75
N GLY A 327 -5.69 -8.36 24.34
CA GLY A 327 -6.51 -8.23 23.15
C GLY A 327 -6.16 -6.96 22.41
N ASN A 328 -6.19 -7.01 21.08
CA ASN A 328 -5.98 -5.85 20.24
C ASN A 328 -7.00 -5.81 19.10
N PHE A 329 -7.23 -4.63 18.58
CA PHE A 329 -7.99 -4.42 17.36
C PHE A 329 -7.39 -3.30 16.53
N THR A 330 -7.59 -3.38 15.23
CA THR A 330 -7.28 -2.32 14.27
C THR A 330 -8.43 -2.22 13.28
N PHE A 331 -8.96 -1.02 13.13
CA PHE A 331 -9.93 -0.67 12.12
C PHE A 331 -9.34 0.41 11.22
N SER A 332 -9.35 0.21 9.90
CA SER A 332 -8.89 1.22 8.95
C SER A 332 -9.66 1.11 7.65
N ARG A 333 -10.26 2.21 7.22
CA ARG A 333 -11.02 2.23 5.97
C ARG A 333 -10.61 3.39 5.08
N TYR A 334 -10.43 3.07 3.80
CA TYR A 334 -10.18 4.03 2.72
C TYR A 334 -11.44 4.83 2.38
N LYS A 335 -11.28 6.12 2.09
CA LYS A 335 -12.31 6.99 1.56
C LYS A 335 -11.73 7.84 0.43
N SER A 336 -12.39 7.86 -0.72
CA SER A 336 -12.12 8.86 -1.75
C SER A 336 -12.73 10.19 -1.31
N ILE A 337 -11.94 11.25 -1.22
CA ILE A 337 -12.39 12.55 -0.75
C ILE A 337 -12.76 13.45 -1.92
N GLU A 338 -11.87 13.50 -2.91
CA GLU A 338 -12.05 14.35 -4.09
C GLU A 338 -11.51 13.61 -5.31
N THR A 339 -12.30 13.54 -6.36
CA THR A 339 -11.93 13.02 -7.66
C THR A 339 -12.10 14.12 -8.69
N TYR A 340 -11.03 14.44 -9.42
CA TYR A 340 -11.04 15.60 -10.29
C TYR A 340 -11.96 15.40 -11.50
N LYS A 341 -13.12 16.06 -11.47
CA LYS A 341 -14.11 16.19 -12.56
C LYS A 341 -14.29 14.94 -13.45
N PRO A 342 -14.56 13.75 -12.87
CA PRO A 342 -14.78 12.55 -13.66
C PRO A 342 -16.00 12.75 -14.57
N ARG A 343 -16.01 12.06 -15.70
CA ARG A 343 -17.13 12.10 -16.64
C ARG A 343 -17.94 10.82 -16.54
N PHE A 344 -19.23 10.97 -16.58
CA PHE A 344 -20.19 9.88 -16.55
C PHE A 344 -21.13 9.98 -17.73
N ASN A 345 -21.51 8.84 -18.30
CA ASN A 345 -22.40 8.79 -19.46
C ASN A 345 -23.86 9.15 -19.09
N ASN A 346 -24.26 8.82 -17.87
CA ASN A 346 -25.59 9.05 -17.35
C ASN A 346 -25.58 9.02 -15.81
N SER A 347 -26.73 9.31 -15.19
CA SER A 347 -26.88 9.34 -13.73
C SER A 347 -26.67 7.98 -13.05
N TRP A 348 -26.96 6.86 -13.74
CA TRP A 348 -26.67 5.52 -13.23
C TRP A 348 -25.17 5.25 -13.19
N ASP A 349 -24.45 5.59 -14.26
CA ASP A 349 -23.01 5.49 -14.34
C ASP A 349 -22.34 6.32 -13.23
N GLU A 350 -22.82 7.55 -13.01
CA GLU A 350 -22.38 8.39 -11.90
C GLU A 350 -22.64 7.73 -10.53
N TYR A 351 -23.88 7.24 -10.30
CA TYR A 351 -24.22 6.55 -9.06
C TYR A 351 -23.35 5.31 -8.83
N ARG A 352 -23.10 4.51 -9.85
CA ARG A 352 -22.35 3.25 -9.76
C ARG A 352 -20.84 3.48 -9.62
N ASN A 353 -20.27 4.40 -10.38
CA ASN A 353 -18.84 4.53 -10.61
C ASN A 353 -18.21 5.79 -9.97
N SER A 354 -19.01 6.77 -9.51
CA SER A 354 -18.44 7.91 -8.78
C SER A 354 -17.76 7.46 -7.49
N ALA A 355 -16.50 7.81 -7.36
CA ALA A 355 -15.73 7.51 -6.16
C ALA A 355 -15.77 8.66 -5.13
N GLU A 356 -16.13 9.88 -5.55
CA GLU A 356 -16.06 11.08 -4.71
C GLU A 356 -16.93 10.99 -3.45
N GLY A 357 -16.37 11.30 -2.31
CA GLY A 357 -17.03 11.21 -1.01
C GLY A 357 -17.34 9.79 -0.53
N ARG A 358 -17.01 8.76 -1.30
CA ARG A 358 -17.41 7.37 -1.06
C ARG A 358 -16.33 6.61 -0.30
N TRP A 359 -16.76 5.74 0.61
CA TRP A 359 -15.92 4.75 1.23
C TRP A 359 -15.44 3.72 0.21
N GLY A 360 -14.17 3.37 0.25
CA GLY A 360 -13.63 2.29 -0.55
C GLY A 360 -14.05 0.91 -0.06
N GLY A 361 -13.82 -0.07 -0.91
CA GLY A 361 -14.13 -1.45 -0.57
C GLY A 361 -15.63 -1.68 -0.40
N ILE A 362 -16.43 -1.22 -1.35
CA ILE A 362 -17.85 -1.51 -1.44
C ILE A 362 -18.04 -2.65 -2.44
N TYR A 363 -18.67 -3.73 -2.00
CA TYR A 363 -19.10 -4.78 -2.91
C TYR A 363 -20.47 -4.43 -3.49
N TRP A 364 -20.53 -4.44 -4.83
CA TRP A 364 -21.75 -4.22 -5.59
C TRP A 364 -22.29 -5.54 -6.09
N GLY A 365 -23.59 -5.74 -5.98
CA GLY A 365 -24.23 -6.92 -6.44
C GLY A 365 -25.75 -6.83 -6.32
N TYR A 366 -26.42 -7.93 -6.60
CA TYR A 366 -27.87 -8.02 -6.54
C TYR A 366 -28.34 -8.37 -5.14
N GLN A 367 -29.39 -7.72 -4.68
CA GLN A 367 -30.01 -8.02 -3.40
C GLN A 367 -30.86 -9.29 -3.52
N VAL A 368 -30.48 -10.32 -2.80
CA VAL A 368 -31.26 -11.57 -2.70
C VAL A 368 -32.49 -11.30 -1.82
N ILE A 369 -33.67 -11.65 -2.32
CA ILE A 369 -34.98 -11.53 -1.62
C ILE A 369 -35.64 -12.88 -1.36
N GLY A 370 -35.13 -13.96 -1.94
CA GLY A 370 -35.65 -15.32 -1.76
C GLY A 370 -34.88 -16.34 -2.57
N GLN A 371 -35.43 -17.52 -2.62
CA GLN A 371 -34.91 -18.67 -3.36
C GLN A 371 -36.09 -19.44 -3.93
N PHE A 372 -36.04 -19.78 -5.21
CA PHE A 372 -37.11 -20.53 -5.86
C PHE A 372 -37.28 -21.92 -5.25
N GLN A 373 -38.54 -22.29 -4.96
CA GLN A 373 -38.87 -23.55 -4.33
C GLN A 373 -39.37 -24.60 -5.37
N SER A 374 -39.86 -24.14 -6.54
CA SER A 374 -40.40 -25.03 -7.56
C SER A 374 -40.26 -24.46 -8.97
N GLU A 375 -40.32 -25.32 -9.96
CA GLU A 375 -40.38 -24.90 -11.37
C GLU A 375 -41.65 -24.10 -11.71
N GLU A 376 -42.76 -24.34 -11.01
CA GLU A 376 -43.97 -23.56 -11.18
C GLU A 376 -43.80 -22.10 -10.72
N GLU A 377 -43.14 -21.89 -9.60
CA GLU A 377 -42.80 -20.57 -9.12
C GLU A 377 -41.89 -19.82 -10.14
N ILE A 378 -40.89 -20.49 -10.70
CA ILE A 378 -39.99 -19.93 -11.72
C ILE A 378 -40.78 -19.50 -12.96
N ARG A 379 -41.67 -20.37 -13.47
CA ARG A 379 -42.46 -20.09 -14.68
C ARG A 379 -43.43 -18.93 -14.50
N ASN A 380 -43.96 -18.73 -13.30
CA ASN A 380 -44.91 -17.69 -12.98
C ASN A 380 -44.26 -16.39 -12.43
N TYR A 381 -42.94 -16.39 -12.27
CA TYR A 381 -42.25 -15.24 -11.70
C TYR A 381 -42.18 -14.08 -12.71
N PRO A 382 -42.66 -12.87 -12.34
CA PRO A 382 -42.87 -11.78 -13.30
C PRO A 382 -41.58 -11.09 -13.74
N VAL A 383 -40.48 -11.24 -12.99
CA VAL A 383 -39.21 -10.61 -13.30
C VAL A 383 -38.29 -11.60 -14.01
N ASN A 384 -37.67 -11.16 -15.10
CA ASN A 384 -36.72 -11.95 -15.88
C ASN A 384 -35.34 -11.85 -15.24
N LEU A 385 -34.89 -12.92 -14.56
CA LEU A 385 -33.62 -12.93 -13.82
C LEU A 385 -32.42 -13.38 -14.65
N ASP A 386 -32.67 -14.21 -15.70
CA ASP A 386 -31.59 -14.85 -16.47
C ASP A 386 -31.43 -14.28 -17.90
N GLY A 387 -32.21 -13.29 -18.26
CA GLY A 387 -32.24 -12.74 -19.62
C GLY A 387 -32.98 -13.59 -20.64
N ASN A 388 -33.46 -14.79 -20.24
CA ASN A 388 -34.11 -15.78 -21.08
C ASN A 388 -35.55 -16.11 -20.64
N ASN A 389 -36.21 -15.16 -19.96
CA ASN A 389 -37.53 -15.38 -19.35
C ASN A 389 -37.55 -16.56 -18.36
N ASN A 390 -36.54 -16.64 -17.53
CA ASN A 390 -36.34 -17.60 -16.43
C ASN A 390 -36.24 -19.09 -16.88
N ARG A 391 -35.90 -19.34 -18.14
CA ARG A 391 -35.85 -20.69 -18.69
C ARG A 391 -34.63 -21.51 -18.28
N THR A 392 -33.59 -20.83 -17.79
CA THR A 392 -32.34 -21.50 -17.38
C THR A 392 -32.26 -21.70 -15.86
N LEU A 393 -33.26 -21.18 -15.12
CA LEU A 393 -33.30 -21.26 -13.68
C LEU A 393 -33.82 -22.61 -13.20
N LEU A 394 -33.35 -23.02 -12.04
CA LEU A 394 -33.71 -24.23 -11.34
C LEU A 394 -34.25 -23.93 -9.93
N PRO A 395 -35.09 -24.80 -9.35
CA PRO A 395 -35.42 -24.74 -7.92
C PRO A 395 -34.14 -24.72 -7.08
N GLY A 396 -34.03 -23.77 -6.19
CA GLY A 396 -32.83 -23.50 -5.41
C GLY A 396 -32.04 -22.27 -5.87
N ASP A 397 -32.27 -21.72 -7.05
CA ASP A 397 -31.66 -20.47 -7.51
C ASP A 397 -32.21 -19.28 -6.75
N PHE A 398 -31.36 -18.24 -6.59
CA PHE A 398 -31.73 -17.04 -5.86
C PHE A 398 -32.68 -16.13 -6.64
N ILE A 399 -33.61 -15.54 -5.93
CA ILE A 399 -34.48 -14.49 -6.42
C ILE A 399 -33.86 -13.14 -6.08
N TYR A 400 -33.59 -12.34 -7.11
CA TYR A 400 -33.00 -11.01 -6.95
C TYR A 400 -34.09 -9.94 -7.01
N LYS A 401 -33.86 -8.85 -6.26
CA LYS A 401 -34.77 -7.71 -6.24
C LYS A 401 -34.60 -6.88 -7.51
N ASP A 402 -35.68 -6.71 -8.25
CA ASP A 402 -35.79 -5.68 -9.27
C ASP A 402 -35.91 -4.31 -8.58
N VAL A 403 -34.85 -3.52 -8.63
CA VAL A 403 -34.76 -2.28 -7.85
C VAL A 403 -35.28 -1.08 -8.63
N ASN A 404 -35.15 -1.11 -9.95
CA ASN A 404 -35.65 -0.04 -10.83
C ASN A 404 -37.08 -0.30 -11.34
N GLY A 405 -37.60 -1.52 -11.18
CA GLY A 405 -38.98 -1.89 -11.54
C GLY A 405 -39.18 -2.11 -13.04
N ASP A 406 -38.11 -2.40 -13.80
CA ASP A 406 -38.22 -2.61 -15.26
C ASP A 406 -38.55 -4.07 -15.67
N GLY A 407 -38.66 -4.97 -14.71
CA GLY A 407 -38.99 -6.37 -14.92
C GLY A 407 -37.84 -7.25 -15.38
N ILE A 408 -36.61 -6.76 -15.37
CA ILE A 408 -35.41 -7.49 -15.81
C ILE A 408 -34.28 -7.26 -14.82
N ILE A 409 -33.61 -8.31 -14.33
CA ILE A 409 -32.42 -8.15 -13.51
C ILE A 409 -31.19 -7.91 -14.41
N ASN A 410 -30.58 -6.76 -14.22
CA ASN A 410 -29.38 -6.35 -14.96
C ASN A 410 -28.50 -5.42 -14.12
N GLY A 411 -27.41 -4.87 -14.71
CA GLY A 411 -26.48 -3.98 -13.99
C GLY A 411 -27.12 -2.78 -13.28
N MET A 412 -28.32 -2.35 -13.69
CA MET A 412 -29.04 -1.25 -13.06
C MET A 412 -29.66 -1.62 -11.70
N ASP A 413 -29.76 -2.91 -11.39
CA ASP A 413 -30.27 -3.42 -10.11
C ASP A 413 -29.17 -3.61 -9.07
N GLU A 414 -27.89 -3.47 -9.47
CA GLU A 414 -26.80 -3.57 -8.53
C GLU A 414 -26.87 -2.49 -7.45
N ARG A 415 -26.63 -2.89 -6.23
CA ARG A 415 -26.57 -1.99 -5.05
C ARG A 415 -25.38 -2.36 -4.18
N PRO A 416 -24.93 -1.47 -3.30
CA PRO A 416 -23.97 -1.82 -2.26
C PRO A 416 -24.55 -2.91 -1.35
N ILE A 417 -24.01 -4.13 -1.40
CA ILE A 417 -24.55 -5.27 -0.65
C ILE A 417 -23.58 -5.80 0.41
N GLY A 418 -22.36 -5.31 0.46
CA GLY A 418 -21.38 -5.83 1.42
C GLY A 418 -20.06 -5.10 1.42
N TYR A 419 -19.13 -5.75 2.09
CA TYR A 419 -17.73 -5.35 2.20
C TYR A 419 -16.90 -5.91 1.03
N PRO A 420 -15.69 -5.37 0.80
CA PRO A 420 -14.88 -5.80 -0.34
C PRO A 420 -14.50 -7.26 -0.23
N GLU A 421 -14.48 -7.93 -1.37
CA GLU A 421 -13.66 -9.12 -1.53
C GLU A 421 -12.20 -8.70 -1.51
N GLY A 422 -11.37 -9.37 -0.75
CA GLY A 422 -9.96 -9.03 -0.73
C GLY A 422 -9.18 -9.72 0.37
N TRP A 423 -7.90 -9.47 0.34
CA TRP A 423 -6.91 -10.14 1.18
C TRP A 423 -6.82 -9.57 2.59
N ALA A 424 -7.31 -8.35 2.79
CA ALA A 424 -7.24 -7.67 4.08
C ALA A 424 -8.63 -7.25 4.55
N PRO A 425 -9.06 -7.67 5.73
CA PRO A 425 -10.28 -7.19 6.35
C PRO A 425 -10.14 -5.70 6.73
N ILE A 426 -11.27 -4.96 6.74
CA ILE A 426 -11.31 -3.58 7.20
C ILE A 426 -11.01 -3.51 8.72
N MET A 427 -11.40 -4.53 9.45
CA MET A 427 -11.13 -4.69 10.87
C MET A 427 -10.36 -5.98 11.12
N SER A 428 -9.26 -5.89 11.85
CA SER A 428 -8.49 -7.02 12.34
C SER A 428 -8.47 -7.00 13.88
N PHE A 429 -8.49 -8.15 14.50
CA PHE A 429 -8.38 -8.28 15.95
C PHE A 429 -7.56 -9.50 16.33
N GLY A 430 -6.97 -9.45 17.50
CA GLY A 430 -6.18 -10.54 18.04
C GLY A 430 -6.33 -10.65 19.55
N GLY A 431 -5.96 -11.79 20.08
CA GLY A 431 -5.86 -12.04 21.50
C GLY A 431 -4.70 -12.98 21.81
N ASN A 432 -4.10 -12.78 22.96
CA ASN A 432 -3.06 -13.67 23.48
C ASN A 432 -3.35 -14.04 24.92
N ILE A 433 -3.15 -15.30 25.26
CA ILE A 433 -3.21 -15.83 26.63
C ILE A 433 -1.88 -16.53 26.91
N GLY A 434 -1.09 -15.95 27.79
CA GLY A 434 0.17 -16.51 28.27
C GLY A 434 0.02 -17.01 29.70
N LEU A 435 0.45 -18.23 29.99
CA LEU A 435 0.46 -18.84 31.30
C LEU A 435 1.85 -19.38 31.60
N GLN A 436 2.36 -19.09 32.82
CA GLN A 436 3.64 -19.61 33.29
C GLN A 436 3.48 -20.23 34.67
N TRP A 437 3.81 -21.48 34.80
CA TRP A 437 3.69 -22.22 36.07
C TRP A 437 4.82 -23.21 36.24
N LYS A 438 5.67 -23.01 37.26
CA LYS A 438 6.73 -23.95 37.69
C LYS A 438 7.60 -24.49 36.53
N GLY A 439 7.98 -23.64 35.60
CA GLY A 439 8.80 -24.02 34.46
C GLY A 439 8.03 -24.55 33.24
N ILE A 440 6.72 -24.51 33.28
CA ILE A 440 5.84 -24.82 32.16
C ILE A 440 5.27 -23.49 31.63
N ASP A 441 5.43 -23.24 30.32
CA ASP A 441 4.90 -22.09 29.62
C ASP A 441 3.86 -22.54 28.59
N LEU A 442 2.68 -21.89 28.61
CA LEU A 442 1.65 -22.08 27.59
C LEU A 442 1.30 -20.72 26.98
N ASN A 443 1.32 -20.66 25.67
CA ASN A 443 0.95 -19.47 24.92
C ASN A 443 -0.15 -19.82 23.89
N ILE A 444 -1.23 -19.05 23.88
CA ILE A 444 -2.35 -19.22 22.95
C ILE A 444 -2.54 -17.89 22.23
N ASP A 445 -2.36 -17.89 20.91
CA ASP A 445 -2.58 -16.74 20.06
C ASP A 445 -3.84 -16.93 19.22
N LEU A 446 -4.69 -15.91 19.23
CA LEU A 446 -5.92 -15.85 18.46
C LEU A 446 -5.86 -14.67 17.51
N SER A 447 -6.29 -14.85 16.26
CA SER A 447 -6.39 -13.78 15.29
C SER A 447 -7.67 -13.92 14.47
N GLY A 448 -8.21 -12.79 14.04
CA GLY A 448 -9.41 -12.76 13.24
C GLY A 448 -9.55 -11.47 12.45
N GLY A 449 -10.45 -11.49 11.49
CA GLY A 449 -10.81 -10.35 10.68
C GLY A 449 -12.31 -10.22 10.53
N ALA A 450 -12.77 -8.99 10.32
CA ALA A 450 -14.17 -8.67 10.09
C ALA A 450 -14.30 -7.58 9.00
N MET A 451 -15.52 -7.37 8.53
CA MET A 451 -15.82 -6.42 7.45
C MET A 451 -15.08 -6.76 6.15
N GLN A 452 -15.12 -8.04 5.78
CA GLN A 452 -14.59 -8.60 4.54
C GLN A 452 -15.67 -9.47 3.89
N GLY A 453 -15.79 -9.41 2.58
CA GLY A 453 -16.66 -10.28 1.78
C GLY A 453 -15.90 -11.54 1.32
N TRP A 454 -16.61 -12.66 1.26
CA TRP A 454 -16.16 -13.88 0.60
C TRP A 454 -17.09 -14.18 -0.55
N ARG A 455 -16.52 -14.58 -1.67
CA ARG A 455 -17.24 -15.13 -2.81
C ARG A 455 -17.12 -16.65 -2.75
N GLN A 456 -18.26 -17.30 -2.74
CA GLN A 456 -18.34 -18.75 -2.91
C GLN A 456 -18.35 -19.12 -4.39
#